data_99c4d837b5a23be8453929a70e29c1c1
#
_entry.id   99c4d837b5a23be8453929a70e29c1c1
#
_cell.length_a   1.000
_cell.length_b   1.000
_cell.length_c   1.000
_cell.angle_alpha   90.00
_cell.angle_beta   90.00
_cell.angle_gamma   90.00
#
_symmetry.space_group_name_H-M   'P 1'
#
loop_
_entity.id
_entity.type
_entity.pdbx_description
1 polymer ?
#
loop_
_entity_poly.entity_id
_entity_poly.type
_entity_poly.pdbx_seq_one_letter_code
_entity_poly.pdbx_strand_id
1 'polypeptide(L)'
;IGAYGNDGAGSNSGHVRVFGLSGNTWSQVGQDIDGEASDDYSGSSVSLSSDGSRVAIGAYGNDGAGSMSGHVRVFGLSGNAWSQVGQDIDGEASDDHSGTSVSLSSD
;
A
#
# COMPACT_ATOMS: atom_id res chain seq x y z
N ILE A 1 -2.82 -5.53 -6.78
CA ILE A 1 -3.73 -6.34 -5.95
C ILE A 1 -3.42 -6.10 -4.49
N GLY A 2 -4.40 -5.61 -3.77
CA GLY A 2 -4.30 -5.47 -2.33
C GLY A 2 -4.85 -6.70 -1.62
N ALA A 3 -4.21 -7.11 -0.55
CA ALA A 3 -4.64 -8.24 0.27
C ALA A 3 -4.50 -7.83 1.74
N TYR A 4 -5.47 -7.07 2.22
CA TYR A 4 -5.38 -6.46 3.55
C TYR A 4 -5.38 -7.46 4.70
N GLY A 5 -5.82 -8.67 4.46
CA GLY A 5 -5.82 -9.72 5.48
C GLY A 5 -4.58 -10.60 5.48
N ASN A 6 -3.59 -10.30 4.64
CA ASN A 6 -2.38 -11.11 4.57
C ASN A 6 -1.57 -10.98 5.86
N ASP A 7 -0.98 -12.10 6.30
CA ASP A 7 -0.28 -12.18 7.57
C ASP A 7 1.25 -12.16 7.42
N GLY A 8 1.76 -11.76 6.24
CA GLY A 8 3.19 -11.85 5.95
C GLY A 8 4.11 -11.15 6.95
N ALA A 9 3.75 -9.93 7.37
CA ALA A 9 4.53 -9.16 8.33
C ALA A 9 3.90 -9.13 9.71
N GLY A 10 2.83 -9.88 9.92
CA GLY A 10 2.07 -9.93 11.15
C GLY A 10 0.60 -10.16 10.85
N SER A 11 -0.18 -10.53 11.85
CA SER A 11 -1.60 -10.83 11.67
C SER A 11 -2.32 -9.63 11.07
N ASN A 12 -2.94 -9.82 9.90
CA ASN A 12 -3.68 -8.77 9.19
C ASN A 12 -2.87 -7.52 8.89
N SER A 13 -1.54 -7.65 8.77
CA SER A 13 -0.71 -6.50 8.36
C SER A 13 -1.03 -6.10 6.92
N GLY A 14 -1.45 -7.06 6.11
CA GLY A 14 -1.78 -6.84 4.71
C GLY A 14 -0.56 -6.79 3.80
N HIS A 15 -0.79 -6.89 2.51
CA HIS A 15 0.27 -6.63 1.53
C HIS A 15 -0.35 -6.21 0.19
N VAL A 16 0.52 -5.73 -0.69
CA VAL A 16 0.15 -5.36 -2.05
C VAL A 16 1.15 -6.01 -3.01
N ARG A 17 0.63 -6.55 -4.11
CA ARG A 17 1.46 -7.05 -5.20
C ARG A 17 1.02 -6.40 -6.50
N VAL A 18 2.00 -6.04 -7.33
CA VAL A 18 1.75 -5.41 -8.62
C VAL A 18 2.14 -6.41 -9.71
N PHE A 19 1.29 -6.58 -10.70
CA PHE A 19 1.51 -7.52 -11.80
C PHE A 19 1.50 -6.80 -13.13
N GLY A 20 2.36 -7.24 -14.03
CA GLY A 20 2.37 -6.78 -15.41
C GLY A 20 1.92 -7.90 -16.34
N LEU A 21 1.22 -7.54 -17.39
CA LEU A 21 0.76 -8.49 -18.41
C LEU A 21 1.76 -8.55 -19.55
N SER A 22 2.24 -9.75 -19.87
CA SER A 22 3.13 -9.97 -21.00
C SER A 22 2.54 -11.11 -21.82
N GLY A 23 2.04 -10.78 -23.03
CA GLY A 23 1.24 -11.72 -23.80
C GLY A 23 -0.03 -12.02 -23.03
N ASN A 24 -0.24 -13.29 -22.69
CA ASN A 24 -1.40 -13.72 -21.89
C ASN A 24 -1.00 -14.13 -20.48
N THR A 25 0.19 -13.73 -20.02
CA THR A 25 0.72 -14.17 -18.73
C THR A 25 0.95 -12.99 -17.82
N TRP A 26 0.46 -13.09 -16.58
CA TRP A 26 0.73 -12.10 -15.52
C TRP A 26 2.01 -12.49 -14.80
N SER A 27 2.89 -11.52 -14.61
CA SER A 27 4.10 -11.72 -13.81
C SER A 27 4.23 -10.59 -12.81
N GLN A 28 4.75 -10.92 -11.64
CA GLN A 28 4.87 -9.93 -10.58
C GLN A 28 5.97 -8.93 -10.90
N VAL A 29 5.66 -7.66 -10.67
CA VAL A 29 6.59 -6.54 -10.86
C VAL A 29 7.11 -6.15 -9.48
N GLY A 30 8.40 -6.40 -9.25
CA GLY A 30 9.01 -6.10 -7.97
C GLY A 30 8.63 -7.11 -6.89
N GLN A 31 8.94 -6.77 -5.67
CA GLN A 31 8.67 -7.63 -4.51
C GLN A 31 7.28 -7.35 -3.93
N ASP A 32 6.84 -8.19 -3.01
CA ASP A 32 5.65 -7.90 -2.22
C ASP A 32 5.88 -6.64 -1.40
N ILE A 33 4.86 -5.81 -1.27
CA ILE A 33 4.91 -4.61 -0.43
C ILE A 33 4.09 -4.90 0.81
N ASP A 34 4.77 -5.24 1.90
CA ASP A 34 4.12 -5.67 3.14
C ASP A 34 3.70 -4.50 4.00
N GLY A 35 2.67 -4.71 4.80
CA GLY A 35 2.27 -3.75 5.82
C GLY A 35 3.32 -3.64 6.91
N GLU A 36 3.28 -2.54 7.64
CA GLU A 36 4.28 -2.26 8.68
C GLU A 36 4.07 -3.07 9.96
N ALA A 37 2.83 -3.28 10.33
CA ALA A 37 2.51 -3.90 11.62
C ALA A 37 1.20 -4.65 11.54
N SER A 38 0.98 -5.52 12.54
CA SER A 38 -0.25 -6.28 12.65
C SER A 38 -1.47 -5.35 12.70
N ASP A 39 -2.52 -5.78 12.03
CA ASP A 39 -3.82 -5.08 11.98
C ASP A 39 -3.77 -3.71 11.29
N ASP A 40 -2.72 -3.42 10.54
CA ASP A 40 -2.67 -2.21 9.71
C ASP A 40 -3.61 -2.30 8.52
N TYR A 41 -3.86 -3.50 8.03
CA TYR A 41 -4.69 -3.76 6.86
C TYR A 41 -4.17 -3.02 5.62
N SER A 42 -2.85 -3.04 5.43
CA SER A 42 -2.23 -2.46 4.25
C SER A 42 -2.79 -3.12 3.00
N GLY A 43 -3.11 -2.33 2.00
CA GLY A 43 -3.71 -2.84 0.77
C GLY A 43 -5.23 -2.85 0.79
N SER A 44 -5.86 -2.26 1.82
CA SER A 44 -7.31 -2.12 1.83
C SER A 44 -7.79 -1.21 0.69
N SER A 45 -6.94 -0.29 0.27
CA SER A 45 -7.13 0.48 -0.96
C SER A 45 -5.79 0.68 -1.63
N VAL A 46 -5.78 0.70 -2.97
CA VAL A 46 -4.56 0.88 -3.76
C VAL A 46 -4.88 1.68 -5.00
N SER A 47 -3.88 2.40 -5.51
CA SER A 47 -4.01 3.12 -6.77
C SER A 47 -2.65 3.16 -7.45
N LEU A 48 -2.63 2.90 -8.77
CA LEU A 48 -1.42 2.97 -9.58
C LEU A 48 -1.42 4.25 -10.40
N SER A 49 -0.23 4.80 -10.63
CA SER A 49 -0.07 5.88 -11.59
C SER A 49 -0.31 5.35 -13.01
N SER A 50 -0.54 6.25 -13.96
CA SER A 50 -0.91 5.86 -15.32
C SER A 50 0.17 5.03 -16.03
N ASP A 51 1.44 5.24 -15.68
CA ASP A 51 2.55 4.48 -16.26
C ASP A 51 2.96 3.27 -15.41
N GLY A 52 2.30 3.06 -14.27
CA GLY A 52 2.58 1.92 -13.41
C GLY A 52 3.84 2.02 -12.58
N SER A 53 4.48 3.20 -12.54
CA SER A 53 5.75 3.36 -11.82
C SER A 53 5.57 3.74 -10.36
N ARG A 54 4.37 4.10 -9.96
CA ARG A 54 4.07 4.48 -8.57
C ARG A 54 2.77 3.85 -8.11
N VAL A 55 2.73 3.52 -6.83
CA VAL A 55 1.53 2.96 -6.22
C VAL A 55 1.29 3.63 -4.87
N ALA A 56 0.04 4.03 -4.62
CA ALA A 56 -0.39 4.53 -3.31
C ALA A 56 -1.15 3.41 -2.60
N ILE A 57 -0.84 3.20 -1.33
CA ILE A 57 -1.37 2.09 -0.56
C ILE A 57 -1.96 2.64 0.73
N GLY A 58 -3.24 2.38 0.95
CA GLY A 58 -3.91 2.74 2.20
C GLY A 58 -3.84 1.62 3.21
N ALA A 59 -3.64 1.99 4.47
CA ALA A 59 -3.63 1.08 5.60
C ALA A 59 -4.44 1.73 6.71
N TYR A 60 -5.77 1.57 6.66
CA TYR A 60 -6.67 2.32 7.54
C TYR A 60 -6.57 1.91 9.00
N GLY A 61 -6.00 0.75 9.28
CA GLY A 61 -5.82 0.28 10.65
C GLY A 61 -4.52 0.70 11.31
N ASN A 62 -3.65 1.42 10.58
CA ASN A 62 -2.35 1.82 11.12
C ASN A 62 -2.52 2.77 12.31
N ASP A 63 -1.67 2.60 13.32
CA ASP A 63 -1.76 3.33 14.59
C ASP A 63 -0.72 4.46 14.70
N GLY A 64 -0.11 4.86 13.58
CA GLY A 64 1.03 5.80 13.60
C GLY A 64 0.77 7.10 14.34
N ALA A 65 -0.38 7.73 14.12
CA ALA A 65 -0.73 9.01 14.77
C ALA A 65 -1.79 8.82 15.86
N GLY A 66 -2.15 7.58 16.16
CA GLY A 66 -3.17 7.25 17.14
C GLY A 66 -3.87 5.98 16.72
N SER A 67 -4.60 5.36 17.65
CA SER A 67 -5.28 4.10 17.38
C SER A 67 -6.22 4.25 16.19
N MET A 68 -6.02 3.43 15.14
CA MET A 68 -6.86 3.41 13.93
C MET A 68 -6.91 4.76 13.20
N SER A 69 -5.87 5.59 13.35
CA SER A 69 -5.80 6.85 12.60
C SER A 69 -5.62 6.59 11.11
N GLY A 70 -4.98 5.48 10.76
CA GLY A 70 -4.71 5.11 9.39
C GLY A 70 -3.54 5.86 8.78
N HIS A 71 -3.06 5.36 7.65
CA HIS A 71 -2.04 6.10 6.89
C HIS A 71 -2.07 5.68 5.42
N VAL A 72 -1.32 6.43 4.63
CA VAL A 72 -1.09 6.14 3.21
C VAL A 72 0.40 6.16 2.97
N ARG A 73 0.90 5.20 2.21
CA ARG A 73 2.28 5.18 1.75
C ARG A 73 2.30 5.14 0.23
N VAL A 74 3.27 5.86 -0.35
CA VAL A 74 3.47 5.87 -1.79
C VAL A 74 4.81 5.22 -2.09
N PHE A 75 4.81 4.29 -3.03
CA PHE A 75 6.02 3.58 -3.44
C PHE A 75 6.32 3.86 -4.90
N GLY A 76 7.60 3.97 -5.23
CA GLY A 76 8.08 4.12 -6.60
C GLY A 76 8.87 2.89 -7.01
N LEU A 77 8.76 2.54 -8.28
CA LEU A 77 9.49 1.41 -8.85
C LEU A 77 10.86 1.88 -9.33
N SER A 78 11.92 1.24 -8.86
CA SER A 78 13.29 1.50 -9.31
C SER A 78 13.92 0.17 -9.66
N GLY A 79 14.18 -0.05 -10.94
CA GLY A 79 14.57 -1.37 -11.42
C GLY A 79 13.42 -2.34 -11.18
N ASN A 80 13.66 -3.39 -10.40
CA ASN A 80 12.64 -4.37 -10.06
C ASN A 80 12.23 -4.30 -8.60
N ALA A 81 12.45 -3.14 -7.94
CA ALA A 81 12.16 -3.02 -6.51
C ALA A 81 11.29 -1.80 -6.23
N TRP A 82 10.35 -1.96 -5.33
CA TRP A 82 9.51 -0.87 -4.84
C TRP A 82 10.17 -0.26 -3.61
N SER A 83 10.27 1.07 -3.60
CA SER A 83 10.80 1.78 -2.44
C SER A 83 9.88 2.96 -2.12
N GLN A 84 9.77 3.27 -0.83
CA GLN A 84 8.84 4.31 -0.40
C GLN A 84 9.31 5.69 -0.85
N VAL A 85 8.36 6.47 -1.35
CA VAL A 85 8.59 7.85 -1.80
C VAL A 85 8.08 8.77 -0.70
N GLY A 86 9.00 9.48 -0.05
CA GLY A 86 8.62 10.37 1.03
C GLY A 86 8.31 9.62 2.33
N GLN A 87 7.72 10.32 3.27
CA GLN A 87 7.34 9.73 4.55
C GLN A 87 5.89 9.22 4.50
N ASP A 88 5.50 8.50 5.55
CA ASP A 88 4.11 8.09 5.71
C ASP A 88 3.20 9.32 5.78
N ILE A 89 2.03 9.21 5.20
CA ILE A 89 1.00 10.26 5.30
C ILE A 89 -0.01 9.76 6.32
N ASP A 90 0.11 10.23 7.54
CA ASP A 90 -0.68 9.73 8.66
C ASP A 90 -2.02 10.46 8.78
N GLY A 91 -3.01 9.75 9.33
CA GLY A 91 -4.27 10.37 9.71
C GLY A 91 -4.05 11.33 10.87
N GLU A 92 -4.98 12.26 11.07
CA GLU A 92 -4.85 13.31 12.08
C GLU A 92 -5.12 12.81 13.49
N ALA A 93 -6.09 11.93 13.64
CA ALA A 93 -6.58 11.56 14.97
C ALA A 93 -7.01 10.09 14.99
N SER A 94 -7.11 9.55 16.22
CA SER A 94 -7.57 8.19 16.43
C SER A 94 -8.92 7.97 15.77
N ASP A 95 -9.09 6.78 15.19
CA ASP A 95 -10.33 6.34 14.53
C ASP A 95 -10.71 7.10 13.26
N ASP A 96 -9.79 7.90 12.71
CA ASP A 96 -10.05 8.57 11.43
C ASP A 96 -10.04 7.60 10.26
N HIS A 97 -9.32 6.47 10.38
CA HIS A 97 -9.21 5.46 9.31
C HIS A 97 -8.72 6.06 7.99
N SER A 98 -7.76 6.99 8.06
CA SER A 98 -7.16 7.57 6.86
C SER A 98 -6.60 6.44 6.00
N GLY A 99 -6.75 6.56 4.69
CA GLY A 99 -6.34 5.51 3.77
C GLY A 99 -7.43 4.53 3.40
N THR A 100 -8.67 4.78 3.83
CA THR A 100 -9.82 3.94 3.43
C THR A 100 -9.98 3.97 1.92
N SER A 101 -9.66 5.08 1.28
CA SER A 101 -9.58 5.16 -0.18
C SER A 101 -8.44 6.08 -0.58
N VAL A 102 -7.80 5.77 -1.71
CA VAL A 102 -6.67 6.55 -2.22
C VAL A 102 -6.76 6.59 -3.74
N SER A 103 -6.17 7.63 -4.32
CA SER A 103 -6.06 7.75 -5.77
C SER A 103 -4.82 8.58 -6.11
N LEU A 104 -4.10 8.18 -7.13
CA LEU A 104 -2.93 8.90 -7.63
C LEU A 104 -3.32 9.65 -8.90
N SER A 105 -2.76 10.84 -9.05
CA SER A 105 -2.89 11.59 -10.30
C SER A 105 -2.06 10.92 -11.39
N SER A 106 -2.29 11.33 -12.65
CA SER A 106 -1.56 10.77 -13.78
C SER A 106 -0.14 11.34 -13.88
N ASP A 107 0.13 12.45 -13.26
CA ASP A 107 1.44 13.06 -13.23
C ASP A 107 2.04 12.92 -11.82
#